data_a5d4fb83ecb26805825c2b22116a747e
#
_entry.id   a5d4fb83ecb26805825c2b22116a747e
#
_cell.length_a   1.000
_cell.length_b   1.000
_cell.length_c   1.000
_cell.angle_alpha   90.00
_cell.angle_beta   90.00
_cell.angle_gamma   90.00
#
_symmetry.space_group_name_H-M   'P 1'
#
loop_
_entity.id
_entity.type
_entity.pdbx_description
1 polymer ?
#
loop_
_entity_poly.entity_id
_entity_poly.type
_entity_poly.pdbx_seq_one_letter_code
_entity_poly.pdbx_strand_id
1 'polypeptide(L)'
;VLFQDADLIAVDKPVGWLTHPDQATDRPDVFGFLGGGLGVHHRLDVDTSGVLIFSRSPAGARALAAAFEGGTADKRYLAVVDAPLPRAAGTLTGEVPAARGKPAETRYRVLRRGGAGTLVEASPITGRTHQIRAHLAQAGAPIRGDLRYGDPLDVRAPRLMLHCERIALPGGRVVEAPPPAAFAAARGDAAGLRAGLRADPDNTCFRERNGAGDESPGVYVDRYGDWLWVQHDSGAPEAPLPAARGVYRIDALRDRSQGRQAPPAHVAGEAAPQPLAVRENGVEYRVVLAEHLSTGLFLDQRPQRGWLRARASGARVLNTFAHAGGFTVAAAVGGAARTVSIDLDRDWLARIPGQLVANGVDPDPQRHDTIHGDVFDWLRRLSKRPDRFDFVILDPPSTSV
;
A
#
# COMPACT_ATOMS: atom_id res chain seq x y z
N VAL A 1 -14.77 17.88 4.88
CA VAL A 1 -15.17 19.11 4.13
C VAL A 1 -13.91 19.96 3.95
N LEU A 2 -13.62 20.35 2.70
CA LEU A 2 -12.50 21.23 2.34
C LEU A 2 -12.90 22.71 2.34
N PHE A 3 -14.12 22.98 1.91
CA PHE A 3 -14.67 24.33 1.80
C PHE A 3 -16.19 24.26 1.90
N GLN A 4 -16.81 25.27 2.51
CA GLN A 4 -18.27 25.42 2.53
C GLN A 4 -18.66 26.91 2.69
N ASP A 5 -19.64 27.35 1.88
CA ASP A 5 -20.33 28.64 2.05
C ASP A 5 -21.84 28.48 1.79
N ALA A 6 -22.55 29.57 1.55
CA ALA A 6 -23.97 29.54 1.26
C ALA A 6 -24.31 28.85 -0.06
N ASP A 7 -23.41 28.91 -1.05
CA ASP A 7 -23.65 28.46 -2.41
C ASP A 7 -23.05 27.12 -2.75
N LEU A 8 -21.89 26.79 -2.14
CA LEU A 8 -21.09 25.61 -2.49
C LEU A 8 -20.65 24.82 -1.26
N ILE A 9 -20.45 23.53 -1.44
CA ILE A 9 -19.68 22.66 -0.53
C ILE A 9 -18.68 21.83 -1.33
N ALA A 10 -17.45 21.80 -0.88
CA ALA A 10 -16.40 20.99 -1.45
C ALA A 10 -15.84 20.00 -0.41
N VAL A 11 -15.59 18.77 -0.83
CA VAL A 11 -15.09 17.69 0.01
C VAL A 11 -13.91 17.00 -0.64
N ASP A 12 -13.09 16.35 0.18
CA ASP A 12 -12.12 15.36 -0.27
C ASP A 12 -12.83 13.99 -0.33
N LYS A 13 -13.18 13.55 -1.55
CA LYS A 13 -13.82 12.27 -1.75
C LYS A 13 -12.82 11.13 -1.52
N PRO A 14 -13.08 10.20 -0.61
CA PRO A 14 -12.22 9.02 -0.46
C PRO A 14 -12.38 8.04 -1.63
N VAL A 15 -11.44 7.11 -1.78
CA VAL A 15 -11.58 5.97 -2.70
C VAL A 15 -12.71 5.04 -2.26
N GLY A 16 -13.28 4.31 -3.21
CA GLY A 16 -14.35 3.33 -2.94
C GLY A 16 -15.73 3.95 -2.77
N TRP A 17 -15.83 5.30 -2.70
CA TRP A 17 -17.09 6.02 -2.57
C TRP A 17 -17.59 6.53 -3.92
N LEU A 18 -18.89 6.45 -4.12
CA LEU A 18 -19.55 7.07 -5.26
C LEU A 18 -19.67 8.59 -5.07
N THR A 19 -19.86 9.33 -6.17
CA THR A 19 -20.21 10.75 -6.12
C THR A 19 -21.66 10.94 -5.66
N HIS A 20 -22.58 10.14 -6.20
CA HIS A 20 -24.02 10.13 -5.91
C HIS A 20 -24.52 8.67 -5.92
N PRO A 21 -25.70 8.38 -5.37
CA PRO A 21 -26.23 7.03 -5.29
C PRO A 21 -26.28 6.34 -6.66
N ASP A 22 -26.01 5.04 -6.67
CA ASP A 22 -26.19 4.17 -7.82
C ASP A 22 -26.99 2.95 -7.34
N GLN A 23 -28.18 2.72 -7.95
CA GLN A 23 -29.07 1.61 -7.59
C GLN A 23 -28.45 0.21 -7.85
N ALA A 24 -27.38 0.14 -8.64
CA ALA A 24 -26.72 -1.11 -8.95
C ALA A 24 -25.72 -1.57 -7.88
N THR A 25 -25.51 -0.80 -6.79
CA THR A 25 -24.52 -1.12 -5.78
C THR A 25 -24.85 -0.49 -4.42
N ASP A 26 -24.53 -1.21 -3.33
CA ASP A 26 -24.67 -0.72 -1.94
C ASP A 26 -23.45 0.11 -1.46
N ARG A 27 -22.62 0.59 -2.38
CA ARG A 27 -21.45 1.41 -2.00
C ARG A 27 -21.89 2.74 -1.41
N PRO A 28 -21.16 3.24 -0.39
CA PRO A 28 -21.41 4.56 0.16
C PRO A 28 -21.20 5.64 -0.90
N ASP A 29 -21.99 6.70 -0.85
CA ASP A 29 -21.87 7.86 -1.72
C ASP A 29 -21.76 9.16 -0.93
N VAL A 30 -21.06 10.14 -1.53
CA VAL A 30 -20.80 11.42 -0.88
C VAL A 30 -22.06 12.28 -0.79
N PHE A 31 -22.92 12.22 -1.81
CA PHE A 31 -24.17 12.99 -1.86
C PHE A 31 -25.08 12.62 -0.71
N GLY A 32 -25.33 11.32 -0.52
CA GLY A 32 -26.16 10.79 0.58
C GLY A 32 -25.54 11.06 1.96
N PHE A 33 -24.20 10.91 2.09
CA PHE A 33 -23.47 11.18 3.32
C PHE A 33 -23.58 12.65 3.76
N LEU A 34 -23.66 13.60 2.80
CA LEU A 34 -23.85 15.03 3.07
C LEU A 34 -25.32 15.40 3.33
N GLY A 35 -26.23 14.42 3.41
CA GLY A 35 -27.66 14.65 3.68
C GLY A 35 -28.52 14.91 2.44
N GLY A 36 -27.98 14.80 1.24
CA GLY A 36 -28.68 15.03 -0.02
C GLY A 36 -29.06 16.50 -0.26
N GLY A 37 -29.96 16.74 -1.20
CA GLY A 37 -30.46 18.09 -1.50
C GLY A 37 -29.44 19.02 -2.21
N LEU A 38 -28.30 18.47 -2.67
CA LEU A 38 -27.22 19.18 -3.32
C LEU A 38 -27.30 19.06 -4.86
N GLY A 39 -26.79 20.05 -5.59
CA GLY A 39 -26.65 19.93 -7.05
C GLY A 39 -25.31 19.26 -7.41
N VAL A 40 -25.38 18.27 -8.32
CA VAL A 40 -24.22 17.52 -8.86
C VAL A 40 -23.88 18.04 -10.25
N HIS A 41 -22.69 18.60 -10.44
CA HIS A 41 -22.25 19.21 -11.72
C HIS A 41 -21.02 18.53 -12.32
N HIS A 42 -20.30 17.75 -11.54
CA HIS A 42 -19.20 16.88 -11.98
C HIS A 42 -19.12 15.64 -11.09
N ARG A 43 -18.31 14.70 -11.52
CA ARG A 43 -18.12 13.43 -10.78
C ARG A 43 -16.66 12.99 -10.79
N LEU A 44 -16.29 12.24 -9.79
CA LEU A 44 -15.07 11.44 -9.76
C LEU A 44 -15.44 9.95 -9.88
N ASP A 45 -14.56 9.17 -10.49
CA ASP A 45 -14.70 7.71 -10.50
C ASP A 45 -14.66 7.17 -9.07
N VAL A 46 -15.25 6.00 -8.84
CA VAL A 46 -15.30 5.35 -7.54
C VAL A 46 -13.91 5.28 -6.87
N ASP A 47 -12.91 4.86 -7.64
CA ASP A 47 -11.55 4.64 -7.14
C ASP A 47 -10.65 5.89 -7.23
N THR A 48 -11.16 6.99 -7.77
CA THR A 48 -10.48 8.29 -7.78
C THR A 48 -10.83 9.07 -6.51
N SER A 49 -9.83 9.61 -5.82
CA SER A 49 -10.03 10.48 -4.65
C SER A 49 -9.83 11.95 -5.00
N GLY A 50 -10.16 12.85 -4.07
CA GLY A 50 -9.85 14.26 -4.15
C GLY A 50 -11.05 15.18 -4.25
N VAL A 51 -10.82 16.39 -4.72
CA VAL A 51 -11.79 17.48 -4.72
C VAL A 51 -13.07 17.13 -5.47
N LEU A 52 -14.19 17.19 -4.76
CA LEU A 52 -15.54 17.04 -5.30
C LEU A 52 -16.39 18.22 -4.78
N ILE A 53 -17.06 18.96 -5.71
CA ILE A 53 -17.81 20.16 -5.39
C ILE A 53 -19.28 19.97 -5.73
N PHE A 54 -20.16 20.33 -4.81
CA PHE A 54 -21.60 20.36 -4.97
C PHE A 54 -22.14 21.77 -4.80
N SER A 55 -23.26 22.10 -5.45
CA SER A 55 -24.00 23.32 -5.18
C SER A 55 -25.00 23.13 -4.04
N ARG A 56 -25.17 24.18 -3.24
CA ARG A 56 -26.12 24.26 -2.13
C ARG A 56 -27.28 25.21 -2.41
N SER A 57 -27.13 26.06 -3.42
CA SER A 57 -28.13 27.05 -3.83
C SER A 57 -28.34 27.08 -5.33
N PRO A 58 -29.45 27.65 -5.84
CA PRO A 58 -29.65 27.85 -7.27
C PRO A 58 -28.57 28.77 -7.91
N ALA A 59 -27.99 29.71 -7.16
CA ALA A 59 -26.89 30.54 -7.64
C ALA A 59 -25.63 29.73 -7.83
N GLY A 60 -25.25 28.90 -6.82
CA GLY A 60 -24.16 27.94 -6.90
C GLY A 60 -24.33 26.93 -8.02
N ALA A 61 -25.56 26.44 -8.25
CA ALA A 61 -25.88 25.51 -9.34
C ALA A 61 -25.58 26.14 -10.72
N ARG A 62 -26.03 27.36 -10.97
CA ARG A 62 -25.75 28.08 -12.22
C ARG A 62 -24.24 28.31 -12.41
N ALA A 63 -23.55 28.73 -11.36
CA ALA A 63 -22.11 28.99 -11.43
C ALA A 63 -21.31 27.71 -11.74
N LEU A 64 -21.59 26.58 -11.07
CA LEU A 64 -20.93 25.31 -11.34
C LEU A 64 -21.29 24.74 -12.71
N ALA A 65 -22.56 24.78 -13.13
CA ALA A 65 -22.96 24.35 -14.46
C ALA A 65 -22.19 25.13 -15.54
N ALA A 66 -22.16 26.47 -15.47
CA ALA A 66 -21.40 27.28 -16.39
C ALA A 66 -19.90 26.96 -16.39
N ALA A 67 -19.29 26.71 -15.23
CA ALA A 67 -17.88 26.41 -15.12
C ALA A 67 -17.52 25.03 -15.70
N PHE A 68 -18.29 23.98 -15.42
CA PHE A 68 -17.99 22.62 -15.87
C PHE A 68 -18.45 22.36 -17.30
N GLU A 69 -19.63 22.81 -17.72
CA GLU A 69 -20.14 22.66 -19.08
C GLU A 69 -19.42 23.58 -20.06
N GLY A 70 -19.10 24.81 -19.62
CA GLY A 70 -18.31 25.76 -20.39
C GLY A 70 -16.83 25.47 -20.44
N GLY A 71 -16.36 24.44 -19.72
CA GLY A 71 -14.94 24.03 -19.73
C GLY A 71 -13.98 25.03 -19.09
N THR A 72 -14.48 25.97 -18.28
CA THR A 72 -13.67 27.02 -17.62
C THR A 72 -13.18 26.62 -16.23
N ALA A 73 -13.63 25.49 -15.68
CA ALA A 73 -13.08 24.91 -14.45
C ALA A 73 -11.72 24.27 -14.73
N ASP A 74 -10.64 24.82 -14.16
CA ASP A 74 -9.30 24.22 -14.22
C ASP A 74 -9.20 23.09 -13.19
N LYS A 75 -9.01 21.87 -13.70
CA LYS A 75 -8.90 20.64 -12.89
C LYS A 75 -7.50 20.09 -12.99
N ARG A 76 -6.87 19.83 -11.85
CA ARG A 76 -5.56 19.18 -11.78
C ARG A 76 -5.65 17.90 -10.99
N TYR A 77 -5.10 16.86 -11.61
CA TYR A 77 -5.01 15.54 -11.02
C TYR A 77 -3.56 15.13 -10.86
N LEU A 78 -3.25 14.45 -9.79
CA LEU A 78 -2.01 13.68 -9.65
C LEU A 78 -2.27 12.23 -10.05
N ALA A 79 -1.38 11.69 -10.86
CA ALA A 79 -1.37 10.28 -11.25
C ALA A 79 0.04 9.70 -11.06
N VAL A 80 0.15 8.44 -10.63
CA VAL A 80 1.42 7.70 -10.67
C VAL A 80 1.31 6.64 -11.74
N VAL A 81 2.23 6.66 -12.70
CA VAL A 81 2.27 5.70 -13.81
C VAL A 81 3.53 4.83 -13.75
N ASP A 82 3.43 3.59 -14.23
CA ASP A 82 4.54 2.63 -14.17
C ASP A 82 5.60 2.87 -15.21
N ALA A 83 5.20 3.26 -16.43
CA ALA A 83 6.12 3.52 -17.52
C ALA A 83 6.41 5.02 -17.67
N PRO A 84 7.59 5.39 -18.15
CA PRO A 84 7.89 6.79 -18.44
C PRO A 84 7.11 7.27 -19.65
N LEU A 85 6.49 8.44 -19.52
CA LEU A 85 5.93 9.14 -20.67
C LEU A 85 7.06 9.66 -21.59
N PRO A 86 6.84 9.69 -22.91
CA PRO A 86 7.90 10.01 -23.89
C PRO A 86 8.45 11.43 -23.75
N ARG A 87 7.65 12.36 -23.25
CA ARG A 87 8.01 13.77 -23.04
C ARG A 87 7.75 14.19 -21.59
N ALA A 88 8.44 15.23 -21.13
CA ALA A 88 8.22 15.80 -19.80
C ALA A 88 6.86 16.52 -19.68
N ALA A 89 6.30 16.98 -20.80
CA ALA A 89 4.96 17.55 -20.88
C ALA A 89 4.37 17.34 -22.28
N GLY A 90 3.05 17.33 -22.38
CA GLY A 90 2.38 17.14 -23.67
C GLY A 90 0.86 17.15 -23.54
N THR A 91 0.22 16.90 -24.66
CA THR A 91 -1.23 16.74 -24.78
C THR A 91 -1.54 15.36 -25.34
N LEU A 92 -2.42 14.66 -24.65
CA LEU A 92 -2.99 13.38 -25.07
C LEU A 92 -4.37 13.65 -25.66
N THR A 93 -4.59 13.21 -26.89
CA THR A 93 -5.85 13.35 -27.61
C THR A 93 -6.27 12.00 -28.14
N GLY A 94 -7.56 11.77 -28.21
CA GLY A 94 -8.10 10.52 -28.74
C GLY A 94 -9.53 10.26 -28.28
N GLU A 95 -10.05 9.11 -28.69
CA GLU A 95 -11.34 8.64 -28.24
C GLU A 95 -11.20 7.90 -26.91
N VAL A 96 -12.15 8.14 -26.02
CA VAL A 96 -12.24 7.44 -24.74
C VAL A 96 -13.31 6.35 -24.85
N PRO A 97 -12.94 5.06 -24.75
CA PRO A 97 -13.90 3.94 -24.93
C PRO A 97 -15.11 4.04 -23.99
N ALA A 98 -14.89 4.39 -22.73
CA ALA A 98 -15.96 4.57 -21.74
C ALA A 98 -16.92 5.74 -22.05
N ALA A 99 -16.53 6.66 -22.94
CA ALA A 99 -17.35 7.77 -23.40
C ALA A 99 -17.96 7.53 -24.79
N ARG A 100 -18.11 6.29 -25.21
CA ARG A 100 -18.64 5.89 -26.51
C ARG A 100 -17.88 6.52 -27.71
N GLY A 101 -16.56 6.55 -27.63
CA GLY A 101 -15.70 7.07 -28.68
C GLY A 101 -15.71 8.61 -28.83
N LYS A 102 -16.24 9.35 -27.86
CA LYS A 102 -16.21 10.82 -27.93
C LYS A 102 -14.77 11.34 -27.80
N PRO A 103 -14.38 12.34 -28.61
CA PRO A 103 -13.05 12.93 -28.54
C PRO A 103 -12.81 13.57 -27.19
N ALA A 104 -11.58 13.45 -26.73
CA ALA A 104 -11.13 13.96 -25.46
C ALA A 104 -9.72 14.56 -25.56
N GLU A 105 -9.41 15.48 -24.67
CA GLU A 105 -8.10 16.14 -24.57
C GLU A 105 -7.65 16.20 -23.10
N THR A 106 -6.42 15.71 -22.83
CA THR A 106 -5.79 15.79 -21.52
C THR A 106 -4.37 16.35 -21.67
N ARG A 107 -4.08 17.45 -21.02
CA ARG A 107 -2.70 17.94 -20.89
C ARG A 107 -2.03 17.24 -19.73
N TYR A 108 -0.73 16.98 -19.86
CA TYR A 108 0.05 16.41 -18.78
C TYR A 108 1.41 17.06 -18.63
N ARG A 109 1.94 16.98 -17.40
CA ARG A 109 3.32 17.34 -17.06
C ARG A 109 3.89 16.31 -16.10
N VAL A 110 5.07 15.79 -16.40
CA VAL A 110 5.81 14.92 -15.48
C VAL A 110 6.39 15.79 -14.38
N LEU A 111 6.01 15.51 -13.15
CA LEU A 111 6.50 16.21 -11.97
C LEU A 111 7.78 15.57 -11.44
N ARG A 112 7.83 14.23 -11.43
CA ARG A 112 8.96 13.47 -10.91
C ARG A 112 9.05 12.08 -11.54
N ARG A 113 10.28 11.60 -11.73
CA ARG A 113 10.58 10.22 -12.12
C ARG A 113 11.37 9.58 -10.98
N GLY A 114 11.00 8.38 -10.55
CA GLY A 114 11.70 7.68 -9.48
C GLY A 114 11.35 6.21 -9.42
N GLY A 115 11.97 5.47 -8.50
CA GLY A 115 11.73 4.04 -8.31
C GLY A 115 10.29 3.68 -7.92
N ALA A 116 9.57 4.63 -7.33
CA ALA A 116 8.15 4.47 -6.99
C ALA A 116 7.19 4.76 -8.15
N GLY A 117 7.69 4.94 -9.39
CA GLY A 117 6.94 5.29 -10.58
C GLY A 117 7.15 6.73 -11.02
N THR A 118 6.48 7.11 -12.09
CA THR A 118 6.49 8.48 -12.61
C THR A 118 5.28 9.24 -12.08
N LEU A 119 5.50 10.30 -11.32
CA LEU A 119 4.45 11.22 -10.87
C LEU A 119 4.11 12.20 -11.97
N VAL A 120 2.84 12.29 -12.32
CA VAL A 120 2.30 13.09 -13.42
C VAL A 120 1.20 14.00 -12.90
N GLU A 121 1.26 15.28 -13.26
CA GLU A 121 0.11 16.18 -13.21
C GLU A 121 -0.67 16.03 -14.51
N ALA A 122 -1.97 15.77 -14.42
CA ALA A 122 -2.88 15.66 -15.56
C ALA A 122 -4.02 16.65 -15.44
N SER A 123 -4.24 17.43 -16.51
CA SER A 123 -5.30 18.45 -16.59
C SER A 123 -6.24 18.10 -17.75
N PRO A 124 -7.41 17.50 -17.46
CA PRO A 124 -8.38 17.17 -18.49
C PRO A 124 -9.11 18.45 -18.97
N ILE A 125 -8.99 18.75 -20.25
CA ILE A 125 -9.68 19.87 -20.90
C ILE A 125 -11.15 19.52 -21.14
N THR A 126 -11.42 18.30 -21.54
CA THR A 126 -12.78 17.73 -21.62
C THR A 126 -13.09 16.95 -20.33
N GLY A 127 -14.36 16.53 -20.14
CA GLY A 127 -14.81 15.81 -18.94
C GLY A 127 -15.41 14.42 -19.28
N ARG A 128 -14.68 13.55 -19.98
CA ARG A 128 -15.18 12.22 -20.36
C ARG A 128 -14.94 11.20 -19.25
N THR A 129 -15.84 10.24 -19.13
CA THR A 129 -15.72 9.14 -18.16
C THR A 129 -14.39 8.38 -18.37
N HIS A 130 -13.62 8.17 -17.30
CA HIS A 130 -12.31 7.51 -17.29
C HIS A 130 -11.25 8.16 -18.21
N GLN A 131 -11.40 9.44 -18.59
CA GLN A 131 -10.57 10.09 -19.60
C GLN A 131 -9.08 10.00 -19.32
N ILE A 132 -8.62 10.44 -18.15
CA ILE A 132 -7.20 10.44 -17.78
C ILE A 132 -6.64 9.02 -17.79
N ARG A 133 -7.39 8.07 -17.26
CA ARG A 133 -7.02 6.64 -17.18
C ARG A 133 -6.80 6.05 -18.58
N ALA A 134 -7.76 6.25 -19.47
CA ALA A 134 -7.68 5.75 -20.85
C ALA A 134 -6.53 6.41 -21.63
N HIS A 135 -6.38 7.74 -21.54
CA HIS A 135 -5.32 8.46 -22.26
C HIS A 135 -3.92 8.06 -21.81
N LEU A 136 -3.67 7.92 -20.52
CA LEU A 136 -2.37 7.49 -20.02
C LEU A 136 -2.06 6.03 -20.41
N ALA A 137 -3.06 5.15 -20.38
CA ALA A 137 -2.90 3.78 -20.84
C ALA A 137 -2.63 3.69 -22.35
N GLN A 138 -3.35 4.46 -23.18
CA GLN A 138 -3.10 4.56 -24.63
C GLN A 138 -1.71 5.12 -24.95
N ALA A 139 -1.17 5.97 -24.09
CA ALA A 139 0.21 6.46 -24.20
C ALA A 139 1.27 5.46 -23.72
N GLY A 140 0.90 4.22 -23.40
CA GLY A 140 1.79 3.18 -22.90
C GLY A 140 2.22 3.34 -21.44
N ALA A 141 1.58 4.26 -20.70
CA ALA A 141 1.89 4.55 -19.30
C ALA A 141 0.61 4.47 -18.44
N PRO A 142 0.02 3.27 -18.26
CA PRO A 142 -1.17 3.10 -17.45
C PRO A 142 -0.95 3.56 -16.01
N ILE A 143 -2.01 4.04 -15.38
CA ILE A 143 -1.96 4.46 -13.97
C ILE A 143 -1.78 3.22 -13.10
N ARG A 144 -0.87 3.28 -12.16
CA ARG A 144 -0.62 2.22 -11.19
C ARG A 144 -1.89 1.92 -10.38
N GLY A 145 -2.22 0.63 -10.22
CA GLY A 145 -3.44 0.16 -9.57
C GLY A 145 -4.72 0.35 -10.39
N ASP A 146 -4.60 0.64 -11.70
CA ASP A 146 -5.76 0.67 -12.60
C ASP A 146 -6.05 -0.73 -13.16
N LEU A 147 -6.98 -1.44 -12.51
CA LEU A 147 -7.36 -2.80 -12.89
C LEU A 147 -8.16 -2.88 -14.20
N ARG A 148 -8.57 -1.75 -14.77
CA ARG A 148 -9.37 -1.71 -16.01
C ARG A 148 -8.55 -1.37 -17.25
N TYR A 149 -7.61 -0.44 -17.13
CA TYR A 149 -6.80 0.08 -18.25
C TYR A 149 -5.32 -0.27 -18.10
N GLY A 150 -4.91 -0.81 -16.98
CA GLY A 150 -3.58 -1.31 -16.69
C GLY A 150 -3.56 -2.83 -16.51
N ASP A 151 -2.68 -3.30 -15.66
CA ASP A 151 -2.59 -4.71 -15.30
C ASP A 151 -3.67 -5.08 -14.26
N PRO A 152 -4.63 -5.96 -14.58
CA PRO A 152 -5.67 -6.38 -13.64
C PRO A 152 -5.14 -7.15 -12.43
N LEU A 153 -3.88 -7.61 -12.48
CA LEU A 153 -3.20 -8.31 -11.38
C LEU A 153 -2.19 -7.42 -10.64
N ASP A 154 -2.17 -6.12 -10.92
CA ASP A 154 -1.24 -5.19 -10.25
C ASP A 154 -1.59 -5.01 -8.76
N VAL A 155 -0.86 -5.71 -7.91
CA VAL A 155 -0.96 -5.62 -6.46
C VAL A 155 0.04 -4.62 -5.85
N ARG A 156 0.86 -3.95 -6.67
CA ARG A 156 1.92 -3.03 -6.20
C ARG A 156 1.38 -1.71 -5.66
N ALA A 157 0.15 -1.35 -6.03
CA ALA A 157 -0.51 -0.17 -5.51
C ALA A 157 -1.68 -0.56 -4.62
N PRO A 158 -1.86 0.11 -3.45
CA PRO A 158 -2.97 -0.18 -2.54
C PRO A 158 -4.32 0.30 -3.10
N ARG A 159 -4.32 1.03 -4.21
CA ARG A 159 -5.48 1.67 -4.83
C ARG A 159 -5.15 2.18 -6.24
N LEU A 160 -6.16 2.61 -6.99
CA LEU A 160 -5.93 3.45 -8.19
C LEU A 160 -5.17 4.73 -7.79
N MET A 161 -3.97 4.91 -8.34
CA MET A 161 -3.11 6.05 -8.05
C MET A 161 -3.49 7.29 -8.86
N LEU A 162 -4.77 7.72 -8.72
CA LEU A 162 -5.35 8.92 -9.31
C LEU A 162 -6.05 9.75 -8.25
N HIS A 163 -5.75 11.05 -8.19
CA HIS A 163 -6.26 11.98 -7.19
C HIS A 163 -6.54 13.35 -7.80
N CYS A 164 -7.75 13.87 -7.63
CA CYS A 164 -8.09 15.24 -8.02
C CYS A 164 -7.56 16.20 -6.96
N GLU A 165 -6.34 16.71 -7.18
CA GLU A 165 -5.64 17.55 -6.21
C GLU A 165 -6.27 18.96 -6.11
N ARG A 166 -6.73 19.52 -7.26
CA ARG A 166 -7.14 20.91 -7.32
C ARG A 166 -8.25 21.14 -8.34
N ILE A 167 -9.21 21.97 -7.95
CA ILE A 167 -10.18 22.58 -8.88
C ILE A 167 -10.17 24.10 -8.66
N ALA A 168 -9.91 24.86 -9.73
CA ALA A 168 -10.07 26.30 -9.75
C ALA A 168 -11.31 26.67 -10.56
N LEU A 169 -12.18 27.46 -9.97
CA LEU A 169 -13.40 27.97 -10.57
C LEU A 169 -13.20 29.41 -11.10
N PRO A 170 -13.97 29.83 -12.09
CA PRO A 170 -14.03 31.25 -12.49
C PRO A 170 -14.30 32.15 -11.27
N GLY A 171 -13.72 33.35 -11.27
CA GLY A 171 -13.80 34.26 -10.11
C GLY A 171 -12.73 34.01 -9.03
N GLY A 172 -11.75 33.16 -9.31
CA GLY A 172 -10.55 33.01 -8.48
C GLY A 172 -10.68 32.04 -7.30
N ARG A 173 -11.82 31.37 -7.14
CA ARG A 173 -11.97 30.36 -6.09
C ARG A 173 -11.19 29.09 -6.44
N VAL A 174 -10.32 28.67 -5.53
CA VAL A 174 -9.50 27.46 -5.64
C VAL A 174 -9.82 26.54 -4.47
N VAL A 175 -10.07 25.27 -4.75
CA VAL A 175 -10.22 24.22 -3.75
C VAL A 175 -9.14 23.17 -3.97
N GLU A 176 -8.45 22.79 -2.92
CA GLU A 176 -7.37 21.79 -2.95
C GLU A 176 -7.63 20.69 -1.93
N ALA A 177 -7.30 19.46 -2.32
CA ALA A 177 -7.28 18.30 -1.45
C ALA A 177 -5.84 17.79 -1.35
N PRO A 178 -5.30 17.56 -0.14
CA PRO A 178 -3.95 17.07 0.01
C PRO A 178 -3.83 15.66 -0.60
N PRO A 179 -2.74 15.37 -1.33
CA PRO A 179 -2.53 14.05 -1.89
C PRO A 179 -2.49 12.99 -0.78
N PRO A 180 -3.19 11.86 -0.96
CA PRO A 180 -3.16 10.76 0.00
C PRO A 180 -1.75 10.24 0.27
N ALA A 181 -1.52 9.66 1.45
CA ALA A 181 -0.24 9.08 1.87
C ALA A 181 0.34 8.08 0.85
N ALA A 182 -0.51 7.37 0.09
CA ALA A 182 -0.07 6.47 -0.97
C ALA A 182 0.79 7.14 -2.06
N PHE A 183 0.66 8.46 -2.25
CA PHE A 183 1.46 9.24 -3.22
C PHE A 183 2.81 9.70 -2.68
N ALA A 184 3.09 9.56 -1.39
CA ALA A 184 4.28 10.14 -0.77
C ALA A 184 5.58 9.60 -1.38
N ALA A 185 5.69 8.30 -1.63
CA ALA A 185 6.88 7.73 -2.28
C ALA A 185 7.13 8.30 -3.68
N ALA A 186 6.08 8.47 -4.49
CA ALA A 186 6.18 9.06 -5.81
C ALA A 186 6.50 10.56 -5.76
N ARG A 187 6.10 11.26 -4.70
CA ARG A 187 6.43 12.67 -4.43
C ARG A 187 7.83 12.86 -3.87
N GLY A 188 8.51 11.78 -3.47
CA GLY A 188 9.80 11.83 -2.78
C GLY A 188 9.68 12.10 -1.28
N ASP A 189 8.49 12.00 -0.72
CA ASP A 189 8.23 12.21 0.70
C ASP A 189 8.07 10.88 1.45
N ALA A 190 8.85 9.90 1.07
CA ALA A 190 8.83 8.59 1.73
C ALA A 190 9.23 8.66 3.22
N ALA A 191 10.04 9.67 3.59
CA ALA A 191 10.40 9.92 4.99
C ALA A 191 9.20 10.38 5.82
N GLY A 192 8.32 11.23 5.26
CA GLY A 192 7.10 11.70 5.93
C GLY A 192 6.11 10.57 6.22
N LEU A 193 5.98 9.60 5.32
CA LEU A 193 5.16 8.39 5.56
C LEU A 193 5.59 7.62 6.81
N ARG A 194 6.88 7.59 7.08
CA ARG A 194 7.45 6.82 8.20
C ARG A 194 7.45 7.60 9.51
N ALA A 195 7.23 8.92 9.45
CA ALA A 195 7.16 9.76 10.65
C ALA A 195 6.03 9.29 11.59
N GLY A 196 4.86 8.94 11.02
CA GLY A 196 3.75 8.36 11.78
C GLY A 196 4.12 7.04 12.45
N LEU A 197 4.82 6.14 11.74
CA LEU A 197 5.28 4.86 12.29
C LEU A 197 6.32 5.04 13.40
N ARG A 198 7.23 6.03 13.27
CA ARG A 198 8.23 6.34 14.30
C ARG A 198 7.60 6.89 15.58
N ALA A 199 6.50 7.63 15.47
CA ALA A 199 5.80 8.21 16.60
C ALA A 199 4.82 7.23 17.28
N ASP A 200 4.50 6.11 16.64
CA ASP A 200 3.53 5.15 17.13
C ASP A 200 4.20 4.06 17.99
N PRO A 201 3.92 4.03 19.32
CA PRO A 201 4.50 3.03 20.22
C PRO A 201 4.07 1.60 19.91
N ASP A 202 2.99 1.41 19.16
CA ASP A 202 2.50 0.11 18.70
C ASP A 202 3.20 -0.39 17.43
N ASN A 203 4.12 0.42 16.86
CA ASN A 203 4.90 0.09 15.68
C ASN A 203 6.38 0.40 15.87
N THR A 204 7.12 -0.51 16.52
CA THR A 204 8.55 -0.37 16.76
C THR A 204 9.43 -1.06 15.71
N CYS A 205 8.84 -1.68 14.69
CA CYS A 205 9.58 -2.26 13.57
C CYS A 205 8.95 -1.87 12.23
N PHE A 206 9.76 -1.35 11.31
CA PHE A 206 9.32 -0.91 9.99
C PHE A 206 10.50 -0.65 9.04
N ARG A 207 10.24 -0.61 7.72
CA ARG A 207 11.24 -0.24 6.71
C ARG A 207 11.54 1.25 6.79
N GLU A 208 12.75 1.61 7.24
CA GLU A 208 13.26 3.00 7.32
C GLU A 208 13.67 3.54 5.94
N ARG A 209 14.25 2.67 5.10
CA ARG A 209 14.73 3.02 3.75
C ARG A 209 14.51 1.86 2.80
N ASN A 210 14.00 2.13 1.61
CA ASN A 210 13.64 1.13 0.62
C ASN A 210 14.37 1.32 -0.72
N GLY A 211 15.68 1.29 -0.70
CA GLY A 211 16.49 1.28 -1.91
C GLY A 211 16.23 2.48 -2.82
N ALA A 212 16.03 2.20 -4.10
CA ALA A 212 15.77 3.23 -5.12
C ALA A 212 14.50 4.06 -4.84
N GLY A 213 13.53 3.52 -4.11
CA GLY A 213 12.31 4.26 -3.71
C GLY A 213 12.62 5.44 -2.79
N ASP A 214 13.75 5.39 -2.07
CA ASP A 214 14.23 6.43 -1.17
C ASP A 214 15.57 7.03 -1.65
N GLU A 215 15.79 7.04 -2.96
CA GLU A 215 17.00 7.60 -3.59
C GLU A 215 18.33 6.99 -3.08
N SER A 216 18.27 5.76 -2.59
CA SER A 216 19.41 5.01 -2.07
C SER A 216 19.48 3.62 -2.70
N PRO A 217 19.69 3.51 -4.02
CA PRO A 217 19.65 2.23 -4.74
C PRO A 217 20.60 1.22 -4.11
N GLY A 218 20.09 0.02 -3.81
CA GLY A 218 20.86 -1.07 -3.22
C GLY A 218 21.06 -0.97 -1.71
N VAL A 219 20.49 0.05 -1.03
CA VAL A 219 20.56 0.17 0.43
C VAL A 219 19.16 0.09 1.04
N TYR A 220 18.89 -0.95 1.81
CA TYR A 220 17.64 -1.17 2.51
C TYR A 220 17.89 -1.14 4.01
N VAL A 221 17.09 -0.38 4.74
CA VAL A 221 17.25 -0.22 6.18
C VAL A 221 15.92 -0.54 6.86
N ASP A 222 15.93 -1.54 7.70
CA ASP A 222 14.82 -1.91 8.57
C ASP A 222 15.14 -1.50 10.01
N ARG A 223 14.16 -0.91 10.68
CA ARG A 223 14.21 -0.63 12.12
C ARG A 223 13.56 -1.76 12.90
N TYR A 224 14.21 -2.16 13.98
CA TYR A 224 13.69 -3.09 14.98
C TYR A 224 13.96 -2.48 16.37
N GLY A 225 12.96 -1.77 16.92
CA GLY A 225 13.14 -0.97 18.12
C GLY A 225 14.21 0.10 17.92
N ASP A 226 15.23 0.07 18.76
CA ASP A 226 16.36 1.01 18.70
C ASP A 226 17.49 0.56 17.76
N TRP A 227 17.37 -0.59 17.12
CA TRP A 227 18.39 -1.17 16.24
C TRP A 227 18.00 -1.08 14.77
N LEU A 228 19.04 -1.04 13.92
CA LEU A 228 18.88 -1.10 12.46
C LEU A 228 19.41 -2.43 11.93
N TRP A 229 18.70 -2.97 10.96
CA TRP A 229 19.12 -4.06 10.13
C TRP A 229 19.28 -3.56 8.70
N VAL A 230 20.51 -3.58 8.17
CA VAL A 230 20.86 -2.96 6.90
C VAL A 230 21.22 -4.04 5.91
N GLN A 231 20.49 -4.10 4.80
CA GLN A 231 20.91 -4.85 3.63
C GLN A 231 21.61 -3.88 2.67
N HIS A 232 22.80 -4.25 2.25
CA HIS A 232 23.62 -3.48 1.33
C HIS A 232 23.96 -4.36 0.14
N ASP A 233 23.46 -4.00 -1.05
CA ASP A 233 23.76 -4.72 -2.28
C ASP A 233 25.20 -4.46 -2.72
N SER A 234 25.89 -5.48 -3.26
CA SER A 234 27.26 -5.35 -3.74
C SER A 234 27.42 -4.19 -4.71
N GLY A 235 28.33 -3.26 -4.40
CA GLY A 235 28.61 -2.06 -5.18
C GLY A 235 27.59 -0.93 -5.02
N ALA A 236 26.65 -1.01 -4.07
CA ALA A 236 25.83 0.12 -3.71
C ALA A 236 26.66 1.20 -3.00
N PRO A 237 26.35 2.50 -3.18
CA PRO A 237 27.05 3.55 -2.46
C PRO A 237 26.73 3.51 -0.97
N GLU A 238 27.69 3.88 -0.13
CA GLU A 238 27.43 4.09 1.30
C GLU A 238 26.44 5.26 1.47
N ALA A 239 25.51 5.12 2.39
CA ALA A 239 24.50 6.12 2.66
C ALA A 239 24.40 6.37 4.18
N PRO A 240 24.20 7.63 4.63
CA PRO A 240 24.02 7.95 6.03
C PRO A 240 22.88 7.13 6.63
N LEU A 241 23.11 6.53 7.79
CA LEU A 241 22.08 5.78 8.50
C LEU A 241 21.33 6.67 9.50
N PRO A 242 20.04 6.41 9.77
CA PRO A 242 19.33 7.04 10.87
C PRO A 242 20.00 6.73 12.22
N ALA A 243 19.76 7.58 13.22
CA ALA A 243 20.24 7.33 14.58
C ALA A 243 19.69 5.99 15.11
N ALA A 244 20.57 5.21 15.71
CA ALA A 244 20.25 3.89 16.27
C ALA A 244 21.19 3.56 17.43
N ARG A 245 20.75 2.67 18.31
CA ARG A 245 21.54 2.12 19.42
C ARG A 245 22.60 1.16 18.93
N GLY A 246 22.27 0.38 17.88
CA GLY A 246 23.22 -0.50 17.21
C GLY A 246 22.78 -0.86 15.80
N VAL A 247 23.72 -1.36 15.01
CA VAL A 247 23.54 -1.65 13.58
C VAL A 247 24.01 -3.05 13.26
N TYR A 248 23.15 -3.79 12.58
CA TYR A 248 23.44 -5.07 11.94
C TYR A 248 23.44 -4.88 10.43
N ARG A 249 24.40 -5.50 9.73
CA ARG A 249 24.54 -5.36 8.28
C ARG A 249 24.70 -6.72 7.62
N ILE A 250 24.04 -6.87 6.49
CA ILE A 250 24.24 -7.97 5.53
C ILE A 250 24.63 -7.38 4.19
N ASP A 251 25.77 -7.80 3.66
CA ASP A 251 26.22 -7.45 2.32
C ASP A 251 25.68 -8.51 1.35
N ALA A 252 24.61 -8.15 0.63
CA ALA A 252 23.92 -9.08 -0.26
C ALA A 252 24.76 -9.36 -1.52
N LEU A 253 25.01 -10.64 -1.80
CA LEU A 253 25.65 -11.06 -3.05
C LEU A 253 24.70 -10.90 -4.23
N ARG A 254 25.16 -10.20 -5.28
CA ARG A 254 24.40 -10.08 -6.54
C ARG A 254 24.29 -11.37 -7.30
N ASP A 255 25.30 -12.22 -7.16
CA ASP A 255 25.44 -13.49 -7.88
C ASP A 255 25.70 -14.61 -6.86
N ARG A 256 24.77 -15.56 -6.77
CA ARG A 256 24.87 -16.72 -5.89
C ARG A 256 26.00 -17.69 -6.29
N SER A 257 26.52 -17.59 -7.51
CA SER A 257 27.72 -18.32 -7.94
C SER A 257 28.98 -17.88 -7.17
N GLN A 258 28.95 -16.69 -6.55
CA GLN A 258 30.06 -16.14 -5.77
C GLN A 258 30.21 -16.76 -4.37
N GLY A 259 29.32 -17.66 -3.97
CA GLY A 259 29.41 -18.38 -2.72
C GLY A 259 28.14 -18.34 -1.87
N ARG A 260 28.21 -18.86 -0.63
CA ARG A 260 27.10 -18.84 0.31
C ARG A 260 26.98 -17.46 0.97
N GLN A 261 25.77 -16.89 1.00
CA GLN A 261 25.49 -15.65 1.69
C GLN A 261 25.86 -15.77 3.19
N ALA A 262 26.68 -14.84 3.66
CA ALA A 262 27.00 -14.76 5.08
C ALA A 262 25.81 -14.19 5.89
N PRO A 263 25.61 -14.62 7.14
CA PRO A 263 24.61 -14.01 8.01
C PRO A 263 24.96 -12.54 8.31
N PRO A 264 23.97 -11.74 8.76
CA PRO A 264 24.22 -10.35 9.17
C PRO A 264 25.24 -10.27 10.31
N ALA A 265 26.11 -9.27 10.26
CA ALA A 265 27.09 -8.99 11.30
C ALA A 265 26.67 -7.74 12.09
N HIS A 266 26.93 -7.74 13.40
CA HIS A 266 26.87 -6.52 14.22
C HIS A 266 28.08 -5.64 13.86
N VAL A 267 27.82 -4.44 13.33
CA VAL A 267 28.88 -3.57 12.77
C VAL A 267 29.07 -2.26 13.53
N ALA A 268 28.12 -1.83 14.35
CA ALA A 268 28.26 -0.59 15.11
C ALA A 268 27.30 -0.55 16.32
N GLY A 269 27.69 0.23 17.34
CA GLY A 269 26.89 0.49 18.54
C GLY A 269 26.77 -0.71 19.48
N GLU A 270 25.67 -0.80 20.20
CA GLU A 270 25.38 -1.88 21.15
C GLU A 270 24.73 -3.08 20.47
N ALA A 271 25.06 -4.28 20.93
CA ALA A 271 24.39 -5.49 20.47
C ALA A 271 22.94 -5.54 20.99
N ALA A 272 22.02 -5.99 20.13
CA ALA A 272 20.63 -6.20 20.51
C ALA A 272 20.46 -7.43 21.41
N PRO A 273 19.48 -7.44 22.32
CA PRO A 273 19.06 -8.67 22.98
C PRO A 273 18.64 -9.73 21.93
N GLN A 274 18.89 -10.99 22.22
CA GLN A 274 18.48 -12.09 21.33
C GLN A 274 17.63 -13.08 22.13
N PRO A 275 16.34 -13.25 21.81
CA PRO A 275 15.55 -12.51 20.79
C PRO A 275 15.23 -11.07 21.22
N LEU A 276 15.09 -10.17 20.24
CA LEU A 276 14.64 -8.79 20.44
C LEU A 276 13.11 -8.74 20.32
N ALA A 277 12.45 -8.13 21.32
CA ALA A 277 11.03 -7.86 21.27
C ALA A 277 10.74 -6.57 20.46
N VAL A 278 9.84 -6.66 19.48
CA VAL A 278 9.37 -5.52 18.67
C VAL A 278 7.85 -5.57 18.53
N ARG A 279 7.23 -4.46 18.17
CA ARG A 279 5.79 -4.38 17.97
C ARG A 279 5.42 -4.01 16.54
N GLU A 280 4.36 -4.61 16.06
CA GLU A 280 3.71 -4.27 14.81
C GLU A 280 2.20 -4.26 15.01
N ASN A 281 1.57 -3.09 14.85
CA ASN A 281 0.15 -2.90 15.11
C ASN A 281 -0.28 -3.39 16.51
N GLY A 282 0.56 -3.18 17.53
CA GLY A 282 0.33 -3.61 18.90
C GLY A 282 0.56 -5.11 19.19
N VAL A 283 0.93 -5.91 18.19
CA VAL A 283 1.32 -7.32 18.36
C VAL A 283 2.82 -7.41 18.61
N GLU A 284 3.23 -8.13 19.66
CA GLU A 284 4.64 -8.36 19.94
C GLU A 284 5.19 -9.49 19.07
N TYR A 285 6.34 -9.24 18.46
CA TYR A 285 7.13 -10.24 17.75
C TYR A 285 8.53 -10.32 18.32
N ARG A 286 9.06 -11.55 18.42
CA ARG A 286 10.42 -11.83 18.84
C ARG A 286 11.28 -12.11 17.62
N VAL A 287 12.21 -11.20 17.32
CA VAL A 287 13.09 -11.26 16.14
C VAL A 287 14.53 -11.51 16.53
N VAL A 288 15.33 -12.00 15.59
CA VAL A 288 16.77 -12.22 15.74
C VAL A 288 17.51 -11.46 14.64
N LEU A 289 18.57 -10.72 14.99
CA LEU A 289 19.21 -9.81 14.03
C LEU A 289 20.50 -10.38 13.42
N ALA A 290 21.08 -11.42 13.98
CA ALA A 290 22.41 -11.91 13.57
C ALA A 290 22.52 -13.42 13.29
N GLU A 291 21.48 -14.20 13.54
CA GLU A 291 21.59 -15.67 13.46
C GLU A 291 21.30 -16.23 12.07
N HIS A 292 20.43 -15.56 11.31
CA HIS A 292 19.92 -16.05 10.04
C HIS A 292 19.92 -14.94 8.99
N LEU A 293 19.66 -15.29 7.71
CA LEU A 293 19.49 -14.35 6.61
C LEU A 293 18.17 -13.55 6.70
N SER A 294 17.33 -13.90 7.64
CA SER A 294 16.06 -13.21 7.95
C SER A 294 15.97 -12.95 9.45
N THR A 295 15.27 -11.90 9.83
CA THR A 295 15.02 -11.55 11.23
C THR A 295 13.88 -12.37 11.87
N GLY A 296 13.15 -13.15 11.07
CA GLY A 296 11.94 -13.86 11.49
C GLY A 296 10.62 -13.11 11.23
N LEU A 297 10.69 -11.82 10.86
CA LEU A 297 9.51 -11.02 10.56
C LEU A 297 9.71 -10.23 9.26
N PHE A 298 8.90 -10.50 8.25
CA PHE A 298 8.90 -9.79 6.97
C PHE A 298 7.99 -8.55 7.07
N LEU A 299 8.61 -7.37 7.09
CA LEU A 299 7.93 -6.10 7.37
C LEU A 299 6.97 -5.63 6.26
N ASP A 300 7.16 -6.08 5.04
CA ASP A 300 6.29 -5.82 3.88
C ASP A 300 4.91 -6.46 4.02
N GLN A 301 4.80 -7.55 4.79
CA GLN A 301 3.54 -8.26 5.04
C GLN A 301 2.70 -7.66 6.19
N ARG A 302 3.11 -6.50 6.76
CA ARG A 302 2.36 -5.83 7.83
C ARG A 302 0.89 -5.58 7.51
N PRO A 303 0.53 -5.01 6.34
CA PRO A 303 -0.88 -4.74 6.02
C PRO A 303 -1.73 -6.02 5.99
N GLN A 304 -1.18 -7.10 5.45
CA GLN A 304 -1.84 -8.40 5.33
C GLN A 304 -2.04 -9.04 6.70
N ARG A 305 -1.03 -8.96 7.59
CA ARG A 305 -1.17 -9.43 8.97
C ARG A 305 -2.21 -8.63 9.75
N GLY A 306 -2.24 -7.30 9.61
CA GLY A 306 -3.27 -6.46 10.21
C GLY A 306 -4.67 -6.78 9.69
N TRP A 307 -4.81 -7.00 8.40
CA TRP A 307 -6.07 -7.39 7.76
C TRP A 307 -6.58 -8.74 8.28
N LEU A 308 -5.69 -9.75 8.36
CA LEU A 308 -6.01 -11.08 8.89
C LEU A 308 -6.44 -10.99 10.36
N ARG A 309 -5.64 -10.31 11.20
CA ARG A 309 -5.94 -10.13 12.62
C ARG A 309 -7.34 -9.58 12.86
N ALA A 310 -7.74 -8.57 12.09
CA ALA A 310 -9.05 -7.93 12.23
C ALA A 310 -10.23 -8.85 11.86
N ARG A 311 -9.98 -10.01 11.21
CA ARG A 311 -11.00 -10.94 10.69
C ARG A 311 -10.89 -12.35 11.23
N ALA A 312 -9.87 -12.63 12.03
CA ALA A 312 -9.55 -13.99 12.47
C ALA A 312 -10.42 -14.52 13.61
N SER A 313 -11.26 -13.68 14.24
CA SER A 313 -12.08 -14.09 15.39
C SER A 313 -12.94 -15.32 15.05
N GLY A 314 -12.75 -16.41 15.82
CA GLY A 314 -13.43 -17.69 15.62
C GLY A 314 -12.97 -18.50 14.40
N ALA A 315 -12.08 -17.95 13.57
CA ALA A 315 -11.66 -18.56 12.31
C ALA A 315 -10.66 -19.72 12.50
N ARG A 316 -10.62 -20.61 11.50
CA ARG A 316 -9.60 -21.64 11.32
C ARG A 316 -8.63 -21.18 10.24
N VAL A 317 -7.36 -21.03 10.56
CA VAL A 317 -6.34 -20.43 9.68
C VAL A 317 -5.27 -21.45 9.35
N LEU A 318 -5.00 -21.64 8.05
CA LEU A 318 -3.86 -22.40 7.56
C LEU A 318 -2.78 -21.42 7.08
N ASN A 319 -1.62 -21.47 7.71
CA ASN A 319 -0.46 -20.68 7.34
C ASN A 319 0.60 -21.60 6.72
N THR A 320 0.77 -21.51 5.41
CA THR A 320 1.79 -22.26 4.67
C THR A 320 3.03 -21.40 4.46
N PHE A 321 4.20 -22.01 4.40
CA PHE A 321 5.49 -21.32 4.43
C PHE A 321 5.58 -20.41 5.65
N ALA A 322 5.24 -20.99 6.80
CA ALA A 322 4.89 -20.23 8.00
C ALA A 322 6.08 -19.50 8.63
N HIS A 323 7.32 -19.93 8.34
CA HIS A 323 8.54 -19.36 8.90
C HIS A 323 8.42 -19.23 10.44
N ALA A 324 8.75 -18.08 11.04
CA ALA A 324 8.60 -17.82 12.47
C ALA A 324 7.15 -17.52 12.92
N GLY A 325 6.16 -17.74 12.05
CA GLY A 325 4.75 -17.67 12.39
C GLY A 325 4.15 -16.26 12.45
N GLY A 326 4.68 -15.30 11.72
CA GLY A 326 4.16 -13.92 11.76
C GLY A 326 2.65 -13.83 11.53
N PHE A 327 2.11 -14.53 10.54
CA PHE A 327 0.66 -14.61 10.28
C PHE A 327 -0.08 -15.45 11.34
N THR A 328 0.53 -16.52 11.84
CA THR A 328 -0.04 -17.37 12.90
C THR A 328 -0.28 -16.56 14.17
N VAL A 329 0.71 -15.78 14.60
CA VAL A 329 0.61 -14.91 15.78
C VAL A 329 -0.45 -13.85 15.57
N ALA A 330 -0.46 -13.17 14.41
CA ALA A 330 -1.49 -12.17 14.09
C ALA A 330 -2.90 -12.77 14.13
N ALA A 331 -3.11 -13.95 13.56
CA ALA A 331 -4.40 -14.65 13.59
C ALA A 331 -4.80 -15.04 15.01
N ALA A 332 -3.89 -15.62 15.79
CA ALA A 332 -4.16 -16.06 17.16
C ALA A 332 -4.51 -14.88 18.07
N VAL A 333 -3.77 -13.75 17.99
CA VAL A 333 -4.09 -12.49 18.70
C VAL A 333 -5.43 -11.91 18.23
N GLY A 334 -5.80 -12.12 16.97
CA GLY A 334 -7.12 -11.76 16.41
C GLY A 334 -8.26 -12.69 16.85
N GLY A 335 -8.00 -13.69 17.72
CA GLY A 335 -9.01 -14.59 18.26
C GLY A 335 -9.31 -15.80 17.37
N ALA A 336 -8.39 -16.22 16.51
CA ALA A 336 -8.56 -17.45 15.72
C ALA A 336 -8.85 -18.66 16.62
N ALA A 337 -9.85 -19.45 16.26
CA ALA A 337 -10.20 -20.68 17.00
C ALA A 337 -9.12 -21.74 16.83
N ARG A 338 -8.50 -21.79 15.65
CA ARG A 338 -7.41 -22.71 15.35
C ARG A 338 -6.45 -22.15 14.32
N THR A 339 -5.15 -22.38 14.49
CA THR A 339 -4.13 -22.12 13.46
C THR A 339 -3.35 -23.39 13.20
N VAL A 340 -2.99 -23.64 11.94
CA VAL A 340 -2.08 -24.69 11.50
C VAL A 340 -0.97 -24.05 10.70
N SER A 341 0.27 -24.24 11.14
CA SER A 341 1.46 -23.64 10.52
C SER A 341 2.32 -24.73 9.91
N ILE A 342 2.64 -24.61 8.61
CA ILE A 342 3.46 -25.60 7.89
C ILE A 342 4.71 -24.92 7.34
N ASP A 343 5.88 -25.49 7.61
CA ASP A 343 7.15 -25.03 7.05
C ASP A 343 8.16 -26.19 6.93
N LEU A 344 9.15 -26.05 6.07
CA LEU A 344 10.29 -26.95 5.94
C LEU A 344 11.36 -26.73 7.02
N ASP A 345 11.37 -25.54 7.63
CA ASP A 345 12.37 -25.17 8.63
C ASP A 345 11.82 -25.39 10.05
N ARG A 346 12.36 -26.40 10.72
CA ARG A 346 11.96 -26.76 12.07
C ARG A 346 12.35 -25.70 13.10
N ASP A 347 13.48 -25.03 12.91
CA ASP A 347 14.00 -24.08 13.89
C ASP A 347 13.16 -22.81 13.91
N TRP A 348 12.64 -22.40 12.76
CA TRP A 348 11.67 -21.30 12.69
C TRP A 348 10.32 -21.70 13.30
N LEU A 349 9.79 -22.87 12.99
CA LEU A 349 8.53 -23.35 13.57
C LEU A 349 8.59 -23.44 15.09
N ALA A 350 9.73 -23.88 15.65
CA ALA A 350 9.93 -23.99 17.09
C ALA A 350 9.83 -22.66 17.85
N ARG A 351 9.90 -21.53 17.15
CA ARG A 351 9.75 -20.18 17.74
C ARG A 351 8.30 -19.77 17.93
N ILE A 352 7.34 -20.38 17.21
CA ILE A 352 5.92 -19.99 17.22
C ILE A 352 5.30 -20.06 18.62
N PRO A 353 5.48 -21.10 19.43
CA PRO A 353 4.92 -21.14 20.79
C PRO A 353 5.37 -19.96 21.66
N GLY A 354 6.66 -19.61 21.60
CA GLY A 354 7.20 -18.45 22.32
C GLY A 354 6.64 -17.12 21.86
N GLN A 355 6.34 -16.97 20.56
CA GLN A 355 5.66 -15.82 19.98
C GLN A 355 4.23 -15.68 20.52
N LEU A 356 3.49 -16.80 20.61
CA LEU A 356 2.12 -16.81 21.14
C LEU A 356 2.10 -16.40 22.61
N VAL A 357 2.98 -16.99 23.43
CA VAL A 357 3.11 -16.67 24.86
C VAL A 357 3.42 -15.18 25.08
N ALA A 358 4.29 -14.59 24.27
CA ALA A 358 4.64 -13.17 24.33
C ALA A 358 3.42 -12.24 24.16
N ASN A 359 2.36 -12.74 23.51
CA ASN A 359 1.10 -12.04 23.30
C ASN A 359 -0.04 -12.52 24.23
N GLY A 360 0.25 -13.29 25.27
CA GLY A 360 -0.75 -13.81 26.19
C GLY A 360 -1.68 -14.88 25.61
N VAL A 361 -1.27 -15.50 24.49
CA VAL A 361 -2.00 -16.60 23.84
C VAL A 361 -1.44 -17.93 24.34
N ASP A 362 -2.35 -18.82 24.78
CA ASP A 362 -1.97 -20.20 25.15
C ASP A 362 -1.48 -20.95 23.90
N PRO A 363 -0.24 -21.47 23.91
CA PRO A 363 0.35 -22.15 22.76
C PRO A 363 -0.11 -23.62 22.63
N ASP A 364 -1.30 -23.97 23.13
CA ASP A 364 -1.86 -25.32 23.05
C ASP A 364 -1.77 -25.88 21.61
N PRO A 365 -1.01 -26.98 21.39
CA PRO A 365 -0.85 -27.56 20.05
C PRO A 365 -2.16 -28.05 19.41
N GLN A 366 -3.21 -28.30 20.19
CA GLN A 366 -4.52 -28.67 19.64
C GLN A 366 -5.19 -27.48 18.96
N ARG A 367 -4.88 -26.27 19.41
CA ARG A 367 -5.37 -25.00 18.85
C ARG A 367 -4.38 -24.37 17.87
N HIS A 368 -3.09 -24.46 18.15
CA HIS A 368 -2.02 -23.80 17.39
C HIS A 368 -0.96 -24.82 16.97
N ASP A 369 -1.33 -25.64 15.96
CA ASP A 369 -0.52 -26.75 15.48
C ASP A 369 0.63 -26.28 14.58
N THR A 370 1.81 -26.89 14.73
CA THR A 370 2.99 -26.65 13.90
C THR A 370 3.44 -27.94 13.24
N ILE A 371 3.56 -27.91 11.92
CA ILE A 371 3.84 -29.07 11.10
C ILE A 371 5.14 -28.85 10.32
N HIS A 372 6.17 -29.61 10.66
CA HIS A 372 7.39 -29.66 9.88
C HIS A 372 7.18 -30.56 8.66
N GLY A 373 7.40 -30.01 7.44
CA GLY A 373 7.32 -30.78 6.21
C GLY A 373 7.02 -29.93 4.97
N ASP A 374 7.09 -30.60 3.82
CA ASP A 374 6.78 -29.95 2.53
C ASP A 374 5.32 -29.50 2.46
N VAL A 375 5.13 -28.24 2.11
CA VAL A 375 3.79 -27.60 2.05
C VAL A 375 2.89 -28.31 1.03
N PHE A 376 3.41 -28.66 -0.15
CA PHE A 376 2.60 -29.29 -1.20
C PHE A 376 2.17 -30.70 -0.81
N ASP A 377 3.03 -31.46 -0.12
CA ASP A 377 2.67 -32.76 0.40
C ASP A 377 1.59 -32.67 1.48
N TRP A 378 1.70 -31.67 2.36
CA TRP A 378 0.69 -31.44 3.38
C TRP A 378 -0.62 -30.93 2.82
N LEU A 379 -0.62 -30.06 1.81
CA LEU A 379 -1.85 -29.64 1.12
C LEU A 379 -2.57 -30.84 0.49
N ARG A 380 -1.83 -31.77 -0.15
CA ARG A 380 -2.42 -33.02 -0.68
C ARG A 380 -3.02 -33.91 0.41
N ARG A 381 -2.43 -33.95 1.60
CA ARG A 381 -2.95 -34.69 2.75
C ARG A 381 -4.18 -34.02 3.35
N LEU A 382 -4.12 -32.72 3.54
CA LEU A 382 -5.22 -31.91 4.09
C LEU A 382 -6.45 -31.92 3.17
N SER A 383 -6.26 -31.90 1.85
CA SER A 383 -7.36 -31.97 0.88
C SER A 383 -8.23 -33.23 1.01
N LYS A 384 -7.66 -34.33 1.54
CA LYS A 384 -8.35 -35.59 1.79
C LYS A 384 -9.06 -35.67 3.14
N ARG A 385 -8.83 -34.69 4.04
CA ARG A 385 -9.44 -34.61 5.36
C ARG A 385 -10.72 -33.79 5.33
N PRO A 386 -11.65 -33.99 6.26
CA PRO A 386 -12.85 -33.15 6.38
C PRO A 386 -12.55 -31.73 6.91
N ASP A 387 -11.33 -31.50 7.39
CA ASP A 387 -10.92 -30.19 7.89
C ASP A 387 -11.10 -29.10 6.82
N ARG A 388 -11.64 -27.96 7.26
CA ARG A 388 -11.79 -26.77 6.42
C ARG A 388 -11.18 -25.58 7.12
N PHE A 389 -10.67 -24.64 6.34
CA PHE A 389 -10.05 -23.42 6.82
C PHE A 389 -10.80 -22.22 6.23
N ASP A 390 -11.01 -21.20 7.05
CA ASP A 390 -11.63 -19.95 6.64
C ASP A 390 -10.63 -19.04 5.91
N PHE A 391 -9.35 -19.16 6.30
CA PHE A 391 -8.23 -18.46 5.66
C PHE A 391 -7.09 -19.42 5.35
N VAL A 392 -6.51 -19.28 4.16
CA VAL A 392 -5.29 -19.96 3.74
C VAL A 392 -4.28 -18.91 3.30
N ILE A 393 -3.14 -18.86 3.98
CA ILE A 393 -2.03 -17.97 3.64
C ILE A 393 -1.06 -18.77 2.75
N LEU A 394 -0.73 -18.20 1.59
CA LEU A 394 0.25 -18.73 0.64
C LEU A 394 1.29 -17.65 0.42
N ASP A 395 2.40 -17.71 1.14
CA ASP A 395 3.52 -16.76 1.04
C ASP A 395 4.83 -17.52 0.78
N PRO A 396 4.97 -18.14 -0.42
CA PRO A 396 6.14 -18.93 -0.73
C PRO A 396 7.39 -18.06 -0.85
N PRO A 397 8.59 -18.58 -0.54
CA PRO A 397 9.83 -17.84 -0.74
C PRO A 397 10.00 -17.48 -2.22
N SER A 398 10.46 -16.26 -2.50
CA SER A 398 10.69 -15.75 -3.87
C SER A 398 11.78 -16.51 -4.64
N THR A 399 12.46 -17.43 -3.99
CA THR A 399 13.50 -18.28 -4.56
C THR A 399 13.20 -19.73 -4.23
N SER A 400 12.36 -20.36 -5.03
CA SER A 400 12.35 -21.82 -5.11
C SER A 400 13.60 -22.26 -5.87
N VAL A 401 14.45 -23.02 -5.21
CA VAL A 401 15.48 -23.82 -5.88
C VAL A 401 14.81 -25.01 -6.53
#